data_4664274d8c42f730309d4e2d0c62e893
#
_entry.id   4664274d8c42f730309d4e2d0c62e893
#
_cell.length_a   1.000
_cell.length_b   1.000
_cell.length_c   1.000
_cell.angle_alpha   90.00
_cell.angle_beta   90.00
_cell.angle_gamma   90.00
#
_symmetry.space_group_name_H-M   'P 1'
#
loop_
_entity.id
_entity.type
_entity.pdbx_description
1 polymer ?
#
loop_
_entity_poly.entity_id
_entity_poly.type
_entity_poly.pdbx_seq_one_letter_code
_entity_poly.pdbx_strand_id
1 'polypeptide(L)' 'MKRIGEIVRATSTVAVARSTDDTVPDLGTALIDENLDDVGSIVDVFGPIERPYLAVIPDGGNTAQLVGRTVYAR' A
#
# COMPACT_ATOMS: atom_id res chain seq x y z
N MET A 1 -12.01 3.30 8.86
CA MET A 1 -11.20 2.97 7.68
C MET A 1 -10.50 4.24 7.22
N LYS A 2 -9.19 4.21 7.10
CA LYS A 2 -8.41 5.41 6.75
C LYS A 2 -7.71 5.20 5.43
N ARG A 3 -7.83 6.19 4.53
CA ARG A 3 -7.13 6.17 3.26
C ARG A 3 -5.62 6.33 3.49
N ILE A 4 -4.83 5.41 2.93
CA ILE A 4 -3.38 5.40 3.12
C ILE A 4 -2.67 5.93 1.87
N GLY A 5 -3.11 5.52 0.70
CA GLY A 5 -2.47 5.95 -0.53
C GLY A 5 -2.96 5.18 -1.74
N GLU A 6 -2.16 5.24 -2.80
CA GLU A 6 -2.49 4.60 -4.07
C GLU A 6 -1.29 3.76 -4.51
N ILE A 7 -1.56 2.56 -5.02
CA ILE A 7 -0.51 1.72 -5.58
C ILE A 7 -0.08 2.32 -6.92
N VAL A 8 1.18 2.71 -7.02
CA VAL A 8 1.71 3.40 -8.19
C VAL A 8 2.67 2.54 -9.01
N ARG A 9 3.18 1.45 -8.42
CA ARG A 9 4.14 0.58 -9.08
C ARG A 9 4.06 -0.81 -8.47
N ALA A 10 4.43 -1.82 -9.25
CA ALA A 10 4.51 -3.19 -8.77
C ALA A 10 5.70 -3.89 -9.39
N THR A 11 6.36 -4.71 -8.59
CA THR A 11 7.34 -5.70 -9.06
C THR A 11 6.68 -7.07 -9.01
N SER A 12 7.45 -8.13 -9.28
CA SER A 12 6.91 -9.48 -9.21
C SER A 12 6.51 -9.88 -7.79
N THR A 13 7.06 -9.24 -6.76
CA THR A 13 6.86 -9.66 -5.37
C THR A 13 6.34 -8.56 -4.46
N VAL A 14 6.47 -7.29 -4.84
CA VAL A 14 6.16 -6.15 -3.98
C VAL A 14 5.37 -5.12 -4.75
N ALA A 15 4.36 -4.55 -4.12
CA ALA A 15 3.66 -3.37 -4.62
C ALA A 15 4.16 -2.15 -3.87
N VAL A 16 4.22 -1.00 -4.56
CA VAL A 16 4.64 0.26 -3.96
C VAL A 16 3.45 1.21 -3.98
N ALA A 17 3.08 1.67 -2.79
CA ALA A 17 2.02 2.66 -2.63
C ALA A 17 2.65 4.02 -2.33
N ARG A 18 2.08 5.07 -2.90
CA ARG A 18 2.45 6.43 -2.55
C ARG A 18 1.43 6.96 -1.56
N SER A 19 1.91 7.39 -0.39
CA SER A 19 1.01 7.87 0.65
C SER A 19 0.33 9.17 0.25
N THR A 20 -0.83 9.45 0.86
CA THR A 20 -1.57 10.70 0.59
C THR A 20 -1.00 11.88 1.35
N ASP A 21 -0.32 11.62 2.47
CA ASP A 21 0.25 12.68 3.30
C ASP A 21 1.46 12.11 4.08
N ASP A 22 1.90 12.80 5.12
CA ASP A 22 3.04 12.39 5.91
C ASP A 22 2.69 11.38 7.01
N THR A 23 1.43 11.01 7.14
CA THR A 23 1.01 10.00 8.12
C THR A 23 1.42 8.61 7.64
N VAL A 24 2.22 7.93 8.45
CA VAL A 24 2.77 6.62 8.11
C VAL A 24 2.16 5.59 9.05
N PRO A 25 1.47 4.58 8.51
CA PRO A 25 0.99 3.48 9.36
C PRO A 25 2.15 2.60 9.82
N ASP A 26 1.91 1.83 10.87
CA ASP A 26 2.92 0.92 11.40
C ASP A 26 3.21 -0.20 10.40
N LEU A 27 4.45 -0.69 10.44
CA LEU A 27 4.82 -1.87 9.68
C LEU A 27 3.94 -3.04 10.11
N GLY A 28 3.54 -3.85 9.16
CA GLY A 28 2.64 -4.96 9.40
C GLY A 28 1.16 -4.60 9.30
N THR A 29 0.84 -3.33 9.10
CA THR A 29 -0.55 -2.90 8.95
C THR A 29 -1.17 -3.56 7.71
N ALA A 30 -2.33 -4.20 7.91
CA ALA A 30 -3.08 -4.82 6.81
C ALA A 30 -3.81 -3.74 6.02
N LEU A 31 -3.76 -3.87 4.70
CA LEU A 31 -4.41 -2.93 3.79
C LEU A 31 -5.55 -3.60 3.04
N ILE A 32 -6.58 -2.82 2.79
CA ILE A 32 -7.72 -3.23 1.97
C ILE A 32 -7.93 -2.21 0.86
N ASP A 33 -8.64 -2.60 -0.18
CA ASP A 33 -9.00 -1.69 -1.26
C ASP A 33 -10.41 -1.10 -1.03
N GLU A 34 -10.90 -0.32 -2.01
CA GLU A 34 -12.21 0.32 -1.89
C GLU A 34 -13.37 -0.68 -1.89
N ASN A 35 -13.13 -1.92 -2.28
CA ASN A 35 -14.13 -2.99 -2.24
C ASN A 35 -14.05 -3.81 -0.95
N LEU A 36 -13.20 -3.42 -0.01
CA LEU A 36 -12.94 -4.12 1.25
C LEU A 36 -12.23 -5.46 1.06
N ASP A 37 -11.64 -5.68 -0.11
CA ASP A 37 -10.82 -6.87 -0.38
C ASP A 37 -9.42 -6.68 0.19
N ASP A 38 -8.85 -7.74 0.72
CA ASP A 38 -7.49 -7.71 1.24
C ASP A 38 -6.48 -7.46 0.13
N VAL A 39 -5.59 -6.51 0.36
CA VAL A 39 -4.51 -6.18 -0.57
C VAL A 39 -3.20 -6.79 -0.11
N GLY A 40 -2.84 -6.56 1.13
CA GLY A 40 -1.58 -7.04 1.68
C GLY A 40 -1.22 -6.32 2.95
N SER A 41 0.08 -6.32 3.29
CA SER A 41 0.55 -5.64 4.49
C SER A 41 1.79 -4.83 4.19
N ILE A 42 1.98 -3.76 4.96
CA ILE A 42 3.11 -2.84 4.83
C ILE A 42 4.34 -3.48 5.45
N VAL A 43 5.43 -3.56 4.69
CA VAL A 43 6.69 -4.16 5.16
C VAL A 43 7.84 -3.17 5.21
N ASP A 44 7.70 -1.99 4.59
CA ASP A 44 8.74 -0.98 4.61
C ASP A 44 8.15 0.39 4.26
N VAL A 45 8.87 1.44 4.66
CA VAL A 45 8.52 2.83 4.38
C VAL A 45 9.79 3.52 3.92
N PHE A 46 9.73 4.25 2.82
CA PHE A 46 10.91 4.91 2.27
C PHE A 46 10.51 6.16 1.48
N GLY A 47 11.51 6.93 1.07
CA GLY A 47 11.29 8.11 0.24
C GLY A 47 11.08 9.39 1.05
N PRO A 48 10.46 10.43 0.45
CA PRO A 48 10.33 11.74 1.11
C PRO A 48 9.50 11.68 2.38
N ILE A 49 9.89 12.47 3.37
CA ILE A 49 9.19 12.50 4.66
C ILE A 49 7.76 12.99 4.51
N GLU A 50 7.53 13.96 3.61
CA GLU A 50 6.22 14.57 3.43
C GLU A 50 5.21 13.63 2.78
N ARG A 51 5.67 12.75 1.90
CA ARG A 51 4.84 11.77 1.21
C ARG A 51 5.64 10.50 0.95
N PRO A 52 5.81 9.68 1.99
CA PRO A 52 6.63 8.48 1.82
C PRO A 52 5.98 7.46 0.91
N TYR A 53 6.82 6.57 0.38
CA TYR A 53 6.38 5.38 -0.32
C TYR A 53 6.29 4.22 0.67
N LEU A 54 5.33 3.35 0.43
CA LEU A 54 5.09 2.18 1.28
C LEU A 54 5.29 0.92 0.44
N ALA A 55 6.15 0.03 0.92
CA ALA A 55 6.31 -1.27 0.29
C ALA A 55 5.26 -2.22 0.88
N VAL A 56 4.50 -2.86 0.01
CA VAL A 56 3.38 -3.73 0.39
C VAL A 56 3.64 -5.12 -0.17
N ILE A 57 3.61 -6.12 0.72
CA ILE A 57 3.62 -7.52 0.29
C ILE A 57 2.17 -7.93 0.10
N PRO A 58 1.76 -8.30 -1.12
CA PRO A 58 0.38 -8.69 -1.36
C PRO A 58 0.04 -10.03 -0.72
N ASP A 59 -1.22 -10.18 -0.34
CA ASP A 59 -1.70 -11.42 0.30
C ASP A 59 -1.81 -12.58 -0.68
N GLY A 60 -1.69 -12.31 -1.96
CA GLY A 60 -1.70 -13.33 -2.98
C GLY A 60 -1.97 -12.73 -4.33
N GLY A 61 -1.88 -13.56 -5.36
CA GLY A 61 -2.22 -13.13 -6.70
C GLY A 61 -1.16 -12.30 -7.38
N ASN A 62 -1.59 -11.52 -8.33
CA ASN A 62 -0.72 -10.77 -9.23
C ASN A 62 -0.58 -9.33 -8.75
N THR A 63 0.64 -8.94 -8.39
CA THR A 63 0.92 -7.59 -7.92
C THR A 63 0.59 -6.52 -8.97
N ALA A 64 0.74 -6.85 -10.25
CA ALA A 64 0.46 -5.89 -11.31
C ALA A 64 -1.00 -5.44 -11.35
N GLN A 65 -1.92 -6.27 -10.89
CA GLN A 65 -3.34 -5.92 -10.83
C GLN A 65 -3.65 -4.88 -9.77
N LEU A 66 -2.74 -4.63 -8.86
CA LEU A 66 -2.94 -3.67 -7.78
C LEU A 66 -2.64 -2.23 -8.20
N VAL A 67 -1.88 -2.04 -9.27
CA VAL A 67 -1.49 -0.70 -9.72
C VAL A 67 -2.73 0.13 -10.04
N GLY A 68 -2.80 1.32 -9.46
CA GLY A 68 -3.95 2.21 -9.62
C GLY A 68 -4.98 2.08 -8.51
N ARG A 69 -4.90 1.05 -7.68
CA ARG A 69 -5.85 0.87 -6.59
C ARG A 69 -5.53 1.79 -5.43
N THR A 70 -6.59 2.34 -4.83
CA THR A 70 -6.48 3.09 -3.58
C THR A 70 -6.53 2.09 -2.43
N VAL A 71 -5.62 2.26 -1.46
CA VAL A 71 -5.53 1.35 -0.31
C VAL A 71 -5.86 2.08 0.98
N TYR A 72 -6.47 1.33 1.90
CA TYR A 72 -6.97 1.83 3.18
C TYR A 72 -6.48 0.93 4.30
N ALA A 73 -6.25 1.52 5.48
CA ALA A 73 -6.06 0.76 6.71
C ALA A 73 -7.43 0.54 7.36
N ARG A 74 -7.64 -0.65 7.87
CA ARG A 74 -8.85 -0.98 8.58
C ARG A 74 -8.96 -0.24 9.90
#